data_be75daa4c13fffd513f332b134542381
#
_entry.id   be75daa4c13fffd513f332b134542381
#
_cell.length_a   1.000
_cell.length_b   1.000
_cell.length_c   1.000
_cell.angle_alpha   90.00
_cell.angle_beta   90.00
_cell.angle_gamma   90.00
#
_symmetry.space_group_name_H-M   'P 1'
#
loop_
_entity.id
_entity.type
_entity.pdbx_description
1 polymer ?
#
loop_
_entity_poly.entity_id
_entity_poly.type
_entity_poly.pdbx_seq_one_letter_code
_entity_poly.pdbx_strand_id
1 'polypeptide(L)'
;DRSVTMSDGTVMNMIQTDTAINSGNSGGPLFDKYGQVVGIVSAKLSSSSSSEASVEGLGFAIPINDVKDMVTSIMENGYVTGKPNVGVLINAVDESVQRYGVPAGVEIMAILDGSCAQKAGLQVGDIITAVGDTQVSTETQLQSAVKDHKAGESVTFTIYRDGNTSTVNVTLDEDNQERQDAMNQLSEEYNSQQQQSQPQQGGNYYYNSPFGNW
;
A
#
# COMPACT_ATOMS: atom_id res chain seq x y z
N ASP A 1 9.63 -18.91 16.26
CA ASP A 1 9.10 -18.16 15.12
C ASP A 1 8.18 -19.06 14.30
N ARG A 2 7.11 -18.51 13.78
CA ARG A 2 6.14 -19.21 12.95
C ARG A 2 5.78 -18.33 11.75
N SER A 3 5.82 -18.93 10.56
CA SER A 3 5.32 -18.24 9.35
C SER A 3 3.78 -18.20 9.39
N VAL A 4 3.24 -17.00 9.27
CA VAL A 4 1.79 -16.73 9.26
C VAL A 4 1.46 -16.05 7.94
N THR A 5 0.47 -16.58 7.23
CA THR A 5 -0.04 -15.97 6.01
C THR A 5 -1.16 -14.98 6.38
N MET A 6 -1.00 -13.74 5.98
CA MET A 6 -1.96 -12.66 6.21
C MET A 6 -3.13 -12.77 5.22
N SER A 7 -4.21 -12.04 5.47
CA SER A 7 -5.40 -12.01 4.60
C SER A 7 -5.12 -11.46 3.19
N ASP A 8 -4.07 -10.69 3.02
CA ASP A 8 -3.58 -10.15 1.73
C ASP A 8 -2.61 -11.09 1.00
N GLY A 9 -2.35 -12.30 1.56
CA GLY A 9 -1.42 -13.26 1.03
C GLY A 9 0.04 -13.06 1.44
N THR A 10 0.36 -12.00 2.17
CA THR A 10 1.71 -11.75 2.70
C THR A 10 2.08 -12.80 3.74
N VAL A 11 3.28 -13.35 3.66
CA VAL A 11 3.81 -14.29 4.64
C VAL A 11 4.77 -13.55 5.56
N MET A 12 4.47 -13.56 6.86
CA MET A 12 5.33 -12.96 7.89
C MET A 12 5.80 -14.00 8.90
N ASN A 13 7.06 -13.90 9.31
CA ASN A 13 7.57 -14.68 10.44
C ASN A 13 7.19 -13.96 11.74
N MET A 14 6.43 -14.64 12.60
CA MET A 14 5.91 -14.07 13.83
C MET A 14 6.45 -14.84 15.05
N ILE A 15 6.60 -14.15 16.17
CA ILE A 15 6.81 -14.77 17.48
C ILE A 15 5.45 -15.26 17.95
N GLN A 16 5.32 -16.58 18.14
CA GLN A 16 4.15 -17.16 18.80
C GLN A 16 4.38 -17.19 20.31
N THR A 17 3.37 -16.78 21.09
CA THR A 17 3.40 -16.74 22.54
C THR A 17 2.10 -17.29 23.12
N ASP A 18 2.18 -17.86 24.31
CA ASP A 18 1.04 -18.27 25.16
C ASP A 18 0.59 -17.17 26.11
N THR A 19 1.23 -16.01 26.05
CA THR A 19 0.81 -14.82 26.79
C THR A 19 -0.60 -14.38 26.35
N ALA A 20 -1.45 -14.02 27.30
CA ALA A 20 -2.80 -13.57 27.03
C ALA A 20 -2.81 -12.28 26.17
N ILE A 21 -3.03 -12.45 24.87
CA ILE A 21 -3.18 -11.35 23.91
C ILE A 21 -4.66 -11.05 23.70
N ASN A 22 -5.03 -9.79 23.84
CA ASN A 22 -6.39 -9.27 23.57
C ASN A 22 -6.30 -7.90 22.92
N SER A 23 -7.44 -7.32 22.55
CA SER A 23 -7.52 -6.06 21.79
C SER A 23 -6.79 -4.88 22.47
N GLY A 24 -6.64 -4.89 23.80
CA GLY A 24 -5.96 -3.83 24.55
C GLY A 24 -4.43 -3.92 24.51
N ASN A 25 -3.86 -5.07 24.14
CA ASN A 25 -2.41 -5.28 24.10
C ASN A 25 -1.81 -5.01 22.71
N SER A 26 -2.64 -4.85 21.68
CA SER A 26 -2.19 -4.65 20.30
C SER A 26 -1.38 -3.36 20.16
N GLY A 27 -0.23 -3.44 19.48
CA GLY A 27 0.74 -2.34 19.37
C GLY A 27 1.66 -2.20 20.59
N GLY A 28 1.41 -2.92 21.69
CA GLY A 28 2.27 -2.92 22.85
C GLY A 28 3.51 -3.80 22.67
N PRO A 29 4.57 -3.58 23.49
CA PRO A 29 5.79 -4.38 23.44
C PRO A 29 5.61 -5.74 24.08
N LEU A 30 6.21 -6.76 23.48
CA LEU A 30 6.43 -8.06 24.07
C LEU A 30 7.83 -8.08 24.70
N PHE A 31 7.91 -8.33 26.02
CA PHE A 31 9.17 -8.39 26.75
C PHE A 31 9.63 -9.81 26.99
N ASP A 32 10.93 -10.02 27.00
CA ASP A 32 11.51 -11.23 27.55
C ASP A 32 11.64 -11.17 29.09
N LYS A 33 12.14 -12.23 29.70
CA LYS A 33 12.36 -12.31 31.15
C LYS A 33 13.42 -11.35 31.70
N TYR A 34 14.20 -10.71 30.83
CA TYR A 34 15.21 -9.72 31.18
C TYR A 34 14.71 -8.28 30.99
N GLY A 35 13.46 -8.09 30.58
CA GLY A 35 12.87 -6.78 30.31
C GLY A 35 13.27 -6.16 28.96
N GLN A 36 13.79 -6.98 28.03
CA GLN A 36 14.11 -6.54 26.68
C GLN A 36 12.88 -6.69 25.78
N VAL A 37 12.64 -5.70 24.91
CA VAL A 37 11.60 -5.80 23.90
C VAL A 37 12.04 -6.78 22.82
N VAL A 38 11.29 -7.86 22.66
CA VAL A 38 11.54 -8.91 21.65
C VAL A 38 10.58 -8.84 20.48
N GLY A 39 9.44 -8.15 20.62
CA GLY A 39 8.46 -7.98 19.56
C GLY A 39 7.40 -6.94 19.86
N ILE A 40 6.53 -6.71 18.88
CA ILE A 40 5.34 -5.84 18.96
C ILE A 40 4.11 -6.72 18.80
N VAL A 41 3.21 -6.68 19.79
CA VAL A 41 1.99 -7.50 19.82
C VAL A 41 1.05 -7.12 18.68
N SER A 42 0.53 -8.11 17.95
CA SER A 42 -0.47 -7.91 16.91
C SER A 42 -1.71 -8.75 17.17
N ALA A 43 -2.81 -8.11 17.60
CA ALA A 43 -4.07 -8.79 17.91
C ALA A 43 -4.87 -9.19 16.64
N LYS A 44 -4.56 -8.65 15.46
CA LYS A 44 -5.30 -8.95 14.23
C LYS A 44 -5.13 -10.38 13.72
N LEU A 45 -4.11 -11.10 14.19
CA LEU A 45 -3.82 -12.46 13.72
C LEU A 45 -4.49 -13.56 14.54
N SER A 46 -5.08 -13.23 15.69
CA SER A 46 -5.74 -14.21 16.57
C SER A 46 -7.18 -14.56 16.15
N SER A 47 -7.75 -13.88 15.14
CA SER A 47 -9.19 -13.99 14.83
C SER A 47 -9.56 -14.30 13.37
N SER A 48 -8.62 -14.61 12.49
CA SER A 48 -8.91 -14.71 11.05
C SER A 48 -9.03 -16.11 10.47
N SER A 49 -9.30 -17.14 11.26
CA SER A 49 -9.71 -18.45 10.71
C SER A 49 -11.15 -18.78 11.10
N SER A 50 -12.07 -18.42 10.22
CA SER A 50 -13.51 -18.69 10.33
C SER A 50 -13.91 -20.15 10.05
N SER A 51 -13.03 -21.14 10.19
CA SER A 51 -13.39 -22.52 9.88
C SER A 51 -12.74 -23.62 10.75
N GLU A 52 -11.89 -23.31 11.73
CA GLU A 52 -11.49 -24.32 12.71
C GLU A 52 -11.36 -23.66 14.08
N ALA A 53 -11.74 -24.42 15.14
CA ALA A 53 -11.86 -24.00 16.51
C ALA A 53 -10.88 -22.87 16.89
N SER A 54 -11.42 -21.74 17.35
CA SER A 54 -10.63 -20.66 17.95
C SER A 54 -9.73 -21.26 19.01
N VAL A 55 -8.45 -21.41 18.72
CA VAL A 55 -7.47 -21.85 19.70
C VAL A 55 -7.24 -20.65 20.61
N GLU A 56 -8.05 -20.57 21.67
CA GLU A 56 -7.85 -19.61 22.74
C GLU A 56 -6.46 -19.81 23.34
N GLY A 57 -5.68 -18.75 23.45
CA GLY A 57 -4.40 -18.77 24.12
C GLY A 57 -3.16 -18.75 23.21
N LEU A 58 -3.29 -18.51 21.89
CA LEU A 58 -2.15 -18.27 21.03
C LEU A 58 -2.10 -16.80 20.61
N GLY A 59 -1.07 -16.10 21.07
CA GLY A 59 -0.76 -14.74 20.65
C GLY A 59 0.35 -14.70 19.61
N PHE A 60 0.39 -13.62 18.83
CA PHE A 60 1.44 -13.38 17.87
C PHE A 60 2.01 -11.97 18.05
N ALA A 61 3.34 -11.87 17.90
CA ALA A 61 4.04 -10.60 17.88
C ALA A 61 5.00 -10.52 16.69
N ILE A 62 5.15 -9.33 16.14
CA ILE A 62 6.13 -9.05 15.08
C ILE A 62 7.50 -8.98 15.74
N PRO A 63 8.51 -9.73 15.28
CA PRO A 63 9.86 -9.67 15.83
C PRO A 63 10.43 -8.26 15.80
N ILE A 64 11.03 -7.79 16.90
CA ILE A 64 11.56 -6.41 16.98
C ILE A 64 12.67 -6.18 15.94
N ASN A 65 13.45 -7.20 15.60
CA ASN A 65 14.52 -7.10 14.61
C ASN A 65 14.01 -6.79 13.21
N ASP A 66 12.79 -7.20 12.86
CA ASP A 66 12.19 -6.97 11.54
C ASP A 66 11.67 -5.54 11.38
N VAL A 67 11.42 -4.85 12.50
CA VAL A 67 10.87 -3.49 12.51
C VAL A 67 11.78 -2.45 13.15
N LYS A 68 12.96 -2.83 13.63
CA LYS A 68 13.88 -1.96 14.35
C LYS A 68 14.24 -0.70 13.55
N ASP A 69 14.62 -0.86 12.29
CA ASP A 69 15.01 0.25 11.44
C ASP A 69 13.82 1.19 11.17
N MET A 70 12.61 0.63 11.00
CA MET A 70 11.38 1.38 10.86
C MET A 70 11.06 2.18 12.12
N VAL A 71 11.17 1.57 13.30
CA VAL A 71 10.96 2.24 14.59
C VAL A 71 11.97 3.37 14.77
N THR A 72 13.25 3.12 14.49
CA THR A 72 14.30 4.14 14.56
C THR A 72 14.00 5.31 13.61
N SER A 73 13.61 5.00 12.37
CA SER A 73 13.26 6.02 11.37
C SER A 73 12.10 6.90 11.84
N ILE A 74 11.04 6.30 12.41
CA ILE A 74 9.90 7.04 12.95
C ILE A 74 10.32 7.93 14.15
N MET A 75 11.17 7.42 15.03
CA MET A 75 11.65 8.19 16.19
C MET A 75 12.51 9.39 15.78
N GLU A 76 13.32 9.25 14.74
CA GLU A 76 14.26 10.30 14.29
C GLU A 76 13.60 11.29 13.33
N ASN A 77 12.70 10.83 12.46
CA ASN A 77 12.19 11.61 11.34
C ASN A 77 10.66 11.85 11.40
N GLY A 78 9.93 11.14 12.27
CA GLY A 78 8.47 11.20 12.35
C GLY A 78 7.74 10.28 11.34
N TYR A 79 8.46 9.71 10.38
CA TYR A 79 7.95 8.79 9.36
C TYR A 79 8.99 7.75 8.97
N VAL A 80 8.61 6.72 8.20
CA VAL A 80 9.54 5.71 7.69
C VAL A 80 10.21 6.24 6.42
N THR A 81 11.50 6.57 6.51
CA THR A 81 12.30 7.08 5.40
C THR A 81 12.57 6.01 4.33
N GLY A 82 12.87 6.48 3.12
CA GLY A 82 13.24 5.61 1.99
C GLY A 82 12.08 4.87 1.33
N LYS A 83 10.85 5.02 1.82
CA LYS A 83 9.67 4.46 1.14
C LYS A 83 9.42 5.20 -0.18
N PRO A 84 9.19 4.48 -1.29
CA PRO A 84 8.91 5.10 -2.57
C PRO A 84 7.46 5.57 -2.67
N ASN A 85 7.26 6.69 -3.37
CA ASN A 85 5.95 7.23 -3.73
C ASN A 85 5.94 7.70 -5.19
N VAL A 86 4.88 7.42 -5.92
CA VAL A 86 4.71 7.84 -7.33
C VAL A 86 3.93 9.14 -7.44
N GLY A 87 3.02 9.40 -6.51
CA GLY A 87 2.18 10.60 -6.47
C GLY A 87 1.02 10.55 -7.46
N VAL A 88 0.31 9.42 -7.53
CA VAL A 88 -0.84 9.22 -8.42
C VAL A 88 -2.02 8.59 -7.67
N LEU A 89 -3.24 8.96 -8.03
CA LEU A 89 -4.45 8.19 -7.73
C LEU A 89 -4.69 7.22 -8.88
N ILE A 90 -5.03 5.99 -8.53
CA ILE A 90 -5.11 4.89 -9.48
C ILE A 90 -6.39 4.08 -9.31
N ASN A 91 -6.79 3.38 -10.39
CA ASN A 91 -7.86 2.41 -10.37
C ASN A 91 -7.53 1.25 -11.32
N ALA A 92 -7.91 0.01 -11.00
CA ALA A 92 -7.76 -1.09 -11.94
C ALA A 92 -8.68 -0.90 -13.15
N VAL A 93 -8.19 -1.26 -14.35
CA VAL A 93 -8.99 -1.22 -15.56
C VAL A 93 -10.09 -2.28 -15.48
N ASP A 94 -11.35 -1.85 -15.58
CA ASP A 94 -12.51 -2.74 -15.53
C ASP A 94 -12.50 -3.76 -16.67
N GLU A 95 -12.90 -5.00 -16.38
CA GLU A 95 -12.97 -6.08 -17.38
C GLU A 95 -13.88 -5.74 -18.57
N SER A 96 -14.90 -4.90 -18.35
CA SER A 96 -15.80 -4.44 -19.41
C SER A 96 -15.07 -3.59 -20.45
N VAL A 97 -14.12 -2.77 -20.01
CA VAL A 97 -13.30 -1.89 -20.86
C VAL A 97 -12.23 -2.71 -21.60
N GLN A 98 -11.68 -3.74 -20.98
CA GLN A 98 -10.70 -4.64 -21.59
C GLN A 98 -11.27 -5.37 -22.84
N ARG A 99 -12.58 -5.62 -22.88
CA ARG A 99 -13.26 -6.24 -24.04
C ARG A 99 -13.21 -5.37 -25.31
N TYR A 100 -12.92 -4.10 -25.19
CA TYR A 100 -12.74 -3.17 -26.31
C TYR A 100 -11.28 -3.00 -26.73
N GLY A 101 -10.38 -3.90 -26.29
CA GLY A 101 -8.97 -3.92 -26.68
C GLY A 101 -8.05 -3.07 -25.80
N VAL A 102 -8.55 -2.57 -24.68
CA VAL A 102 -7.73 -1.91 -23.66
C VAL A 102 -7.01 -2.98 -22.84
N PRO A 103 -5.69 -2.88 -22.62
CA PRO A 103 -4.98 -3.89 -21.84
C PRO A 103 -5.42 -3.88 -20.37
N ALA A 104 -5.28 -5.04 -19.71
CA ALA A 104 -5.34 -5.11 -18.27
C ALA A 104 -4.20 -4.27 -17.68
N GLY A 105 -4.49 -3.51 -16.64
CA GLY A 105 -3.53 -2.59 -16.04
C GLY A 105 -4.18 -1.70 -14.99
N VAL A 106 -3.46 -0.68 -14.57
CA VAL A 106 -3.89 0.28 -13.56
C VAL A 106 -3.90 1.68 -14.16
N GLU A 107 -5.09 2.27 -14.27
CA GLU A 107 -5.31 3.59 -14.84
C GLU A 107 -4.97 4.69 -13.83
N ILE A 108 -4.31 5.75 -14.32
CA ILE A 108 -4.03 6.96 -13.55
C ILE A 108 -5.25 7.88 -13.58
N MET A 109 -5.87 8.09 -12.42
CA MET A 109 -7.07 8.90 -12.24
C MET A 109 -6.76 10.37 -11.92
N ALA A 110 -5.69 10.60 -11.16
CA ALA A 110 -5.17 11.92 -10.84
C ALA A 110 -3.67 11.86 -10.56
N ILE A 111 -2.99 12.98 -10.72
CA ILE A 111 -1.55 13.13 -10.51
C ILE A 111 -1.33 14.29 -9.54
N LEU A 112 -0.56 14.05 -8.50
CA LEU A 112 -0.16 15.07 -7.55
C LEU A 112 0.82 16.05 -8.21
N ASP A 113 0.55 17.34 -8.08
CA ASP A 113 1.43 18.40 -8.59
C ASP A 113 2.83 18.31 -7.94
N GLY A 114 3.87 18.47 -8.76
CA GLY A 114 5.25 18.34 -8.33
C GLY A 114 5.72 16.92 -8.01
N SER A 115 4.88 15.90 -8.26
CA SER A 115 5.26 14.50 -8.08
C SER A 115 6.25 14.00 -9.13
N CYS A 116 6.89 12.86 -8.84
CA CYS A 116 7.73 12.19 -9.82
C CYS A 116 6.95 11.70 -11.04
N ALA A 117 5.67 11.35 -10.89
CA ALA A 117 4.79 11.01 -12.01
C ALA A 117 4.65 12.19 -12.97
N GLN A 118 4.35 13.38 -12.46
CA GLN A 118 4.24 14.59 -13.26
C GLN A 118 5.56 14.95 -13.95
N LYS A 119 6.67 14.92 -13.19
CA LYS A 119 8.02 15.20 -13.71
C LYS A 119 8.45 14.23 -14.80
N ALA A 120 8.04 12.97 -14.71
CA ALA A 120 8.32 11.94 -15.69
C ALA A 120 7.43 12.02 -16.95
N GLY A 121 6.36 12.84 -16.93
CA GLY A 121 5.43 13.00 -18.04
C GLY A 121 4.33 11.94 -18.11
N LEU A 122 4.04 11.27 -17.00
CA LEU A 122 2.82 10.48 -16.85
C LEU A 122 1.61 11.42 -16.91
N GLN A 123 0.49 10.92 -17.42
CA GLN A 123 -0.73 11.69 -17.65
C GLN A 123 -1.94 10.94 -17.08
N VAL A 124 -2.97 11.70 -16.73
CA VAL A 124 -4.29 11.12 -16.39
C VAL A 124 -4.82 10.37 -17.61
N GLY A 125 -5.33 9.16 -17.38
CA GLY A 125 -5.77 8.22 -18.42
C GLY A 125 -4.68 7.28 -18.94
N ASP A 126 -3.42 7.41 -18.51
CA ASP A 126 -2.41 6.39 -18.76
C ASP A 126 -2.77 5.10 -18.02
N ILE A 127 -2.60 3.97 -18.66
CA ILE A 127 -2.76 2.66 -18.03
C ILE A 127 -1.37 2.06 -17.82
N ILE A 128 -0.96 1.91 -16.57
CA ILE A 128 0.29 1.25 -16.19
C ILE A 128 0.08 -0.25 -16.31
N THR A 129 0.89 -0.90 -17.15
CA THR A 129 0.81 -2.35 -17.41
C THR A 129 1.99 -3.13 -16.83
N ALA A 130 3.13 -2.44 -16.54
CA ALA A 130 4.26 -3.04 -15.86
C ALA A 130 5.11 -1.99 -15.13
N VAL A 131 5.83 -2.43 -14.09
CA VAL A 131 6.87 -1.68 -13.38
C VAL A 131 8.15 -2.52 -13.44
N GLY A 132 9.18 -2.04 -14.10
CA GLY A 132 10.33 -2.85 -14.48
C GLY A 132 9.87 -4.07 -15.27
N ASP A 133 10.27 -5.25 -14.81
CA ASP A 133 9.90 -6.54 -15.42
C ASP A 133 8.58 -7.12 -14.84
N THR A 134 7.97 -6.47 -13.84
CA THR A 134 6.77 -6.95 -13.14
C THR A 134 5.50 -6.45 -13.82
N GLN A 135 4.69 -7.36 -14.35
CA GLN A 135 3.38 -7.03 -14.91
C GLN A 135 2.41 -6.67 -13.78
N VAL A 136 1.59 -5.64 -14.02
CA VAL A 136 0.59 -5.16 -13.04
C VAL A 136 -0.79 -5.03 -13.71
N SER A 137 -1.82 -5.52 -13.02
CA SER A 137 -3.22 -5.45 -13.45
C SER A 137 -4.17 -5.00 -12.34
N THR A 138 -3.66 -4.91 -11.11
CA THR A 138 -4.42 -4.45 -9.94
C THR A 138 -3.60 -3.41 -9.17
N GLU A 139 -4.29 -2.58 -8.38
CA GLU A 139 -3.66 -1.57 -7.52
C GLU A 139 -2.65 -2.21 -6.55
N THR A 140 -3.04 -3.35 -5.95
CA THR A 140 -2.17 -4.09 -5.02
C THR A 140 -0.87 -4.56 -5.68
N GLN A 141 -0.94 -5.04 -6.93
CA GLN A 141 0.24 -5.45 -7.68
C GLN A 141 1.15 -4.25 -8.01
N LEU A 142 0.56 -3.13 -8.43
CA LEU A 142 1.33 -1.91 -8.68
C LEU A 142 2.01 -1.40 -7.40
N GLN A 143 1.29 -1.37 -6.29
CA GLN A 143 1.84 -0.98 -4.99
C GLN A 143 2.98 -1.90 -4.56
N SER A 144 2.80 -3.22 -4.70
CA SER A 144 3.85 -4.19 -4.37
C SER A 144 5.09 -3.99 -5.24
N ALA A 145 4.90 -3.85 -6.56
CA ALA A 145 6.00 -3.63 -7.48
C ALA A 145 6.78 -2.33 -7.19
N VAL A 146 6.07 -1.26 -6.81
CA VAL A 146 6.73 0.00 -6.41
C VAL A 146 7.44 -0.14 -5.06
N LYS A 147 6.86 -0.85 -4.09
CA LYS A 147 7.46 -1.07 -2.75
C LYS A 147 8.77 -1.86 -2.78
N ASP A 148 9.01 -2.65 -3.83
CA ASP A 148 10.25 -3.41 -4.00
C ASP A 148 11.45 -2.50 -4.34
N HIS A 149 11.20 -1.21 -4.62
CA HIS A 149 12.20 -0.18 -4.91
C HIS A 149 12.38 0.79 -3.73
N LYS A 150 13.32 1.70 -3.88
CA LYS A 150 13.61 2.75 -2.89
C LYS A 150 13.29 4.14 -3.44
N ALA A 151 13.01 5.08 -2.55
CA ALA A 151 12.96 6.48 -2.91
C ALA A 151 14.30 6.92 -3.56
N GLY A 152 14.22 7.74 -4.63
CA GLY A 152 15.35 8.15 -5.45
C GLY A 152 15.78 7.15 -6.52
N GLU A 153 15.24 5.93 -6.53
CA GLU A 153 15.52 4.95 -7.58
C GLU A 153 14.75 5.30 -8.86
N SER A 154 15.40 5.10 -10.01
CA SER A 154 14.76 5.29 -11.32
C SER A 154 14.24 3.95 -11.83
N VAL A 155 12.93 3.87 -12.03
CA VAL A 155 12.23 2.66 -12.44
C VAL A 155 11.48 2.90 -13.75
N THR A 156 11.52 1.92 -14.65
CA THR A 156 10.82 1.99 -15.94
C THR A 156 9.36 1.55 -15.76
N PHE A 157 8.43 2.43 -16.09
CA PHE A 157 7.01 2.12 -16.16
C PHE A 157 6.62 1.84 -17.62
N THR A 158 5.97 0.72 -17.88
CA THR A 158 5.32 0.46 -19.17
C THR A 158 3.89 0.95 -19.09
N ILE A 159 3.53 1.87 -19.99
CA ILE A 159 2.21 2.49 -20.04
C ILE A 159 1.55 2.24 -21.40
N TYR A 160 0.23 2.22 -21.38
CA TYR A 160 -0.60 2.28 -22.57
C TYR A 160 -1.33 3.62 -22.59
N ARG A 161 -1.14 4.39 -23.68
CA ARG A 161 -1.70 5.73 -23.91
C ARG A 161 -2.12 5.83 -25.37
N ASP A 162 -3.35 6.28 -25.64
CA ASP A 162 -3.86 6.53 -26.99
C ASP A 162 -3.66 5.36 -27.97
N GLY A 163 -3.87 4.13 -27.52
CA GLY A 163 -3.74 2.93 -28.33
C GLY A 163 -2.30 2.40 -28.49
N ASN A 164 -1.31 3.03 -27.87
CA ASN A 164 0.11 2.68 -27.99
C ASN A 164 0.73 2.32 -26.65
N THR A 165 1.57 1.30 -26.65
CA THR A 165 2.41 0.97 -25.50
C THR A 165 3.74 1.70 -25.61
N SER A 166 4.16 2.33 -24.52
CA SER A 166 5.45 3.03 -24.40
C SER A 166 6.03 2.86 -23.00
N THR A 167 7.27 3.31 -22.83
CA THR A 167 7.94 3.26 -21.52
C THR A 167 8.29 4.67 -21.03
N VAL A 168 8.16 4.87 -19.73
CA VAL A 168 8.50 6.13 -19.04
C VAL A 168 9.41 5.80 -17.85
N ASN A 169 10.55 6.49 -17.74
CA ASN A 169 11.42 6.35 -16.58
C ASN A 169 10.97 7.31 -15.48
N VAL A 170 10.64 6.77 -14.32
CA VAL A 170 10.17 7.51 -13.15
C VAL A 170 11.21 7.39 -12.05
N THR A 171 11.77 8.52 -11.59
CA THR A 171 12.61 8.54 -10.40
C THR A 171 11.71 8.74 -9.20
N LEU A 172 11.53 7.67 -8.40
CA LEU A 172 10.57 7.62 -7.31
C LEU A 172 10.84 8.69 -6.25
N ASP A 173 9.82 9.43 -5.88
CA ASP A 173 9.85 10.37 -4.74
C ASP A 173 9.85 9.60 -3.41
N GLU A 174 10.19 10.26 -2.31
CA GLU A 174 10.05 9.71 -0.96
C GLU A 174 8.65 9.95 -0.42
N ASP A 175 8.07 8.91 0.21
CA ASP A 175 6.80 8.96 0.91
C ASP A 175 7.00 9.55 2.31
N ASN A 176 6.91 10.87 2.41
CA ASN A 176 7.00 11.62 3.66
C ASN A 176 5.61 12.18 4.07
N GLN A 177 5.52 12.75 5.27
CA GLN A 177 4.25 13.26 5.80
C GLN A 177 3.62 14.32 4.89
N GLU A 178 4.41 15.26 4.38
CA GLU A 178 3.93 16.32 3.49
C GLU A 178 3.27 15.73 2.23
N ARG A 179 3.90 14.71 1.65
CA ARG A 179 3.38 14.02 0.46
C ARG A 179 2.13 13.21 0.76
N GLN A 180 2.06 12.57 1.92
CA GLN A 180 0.86 11.85 2.36
C GLN A 180 -0.31 12.81 2.54
N ASP A 181 -0.09 13.95 3.18
CA ASP A 181 -1.11 14.99 3.37
C ASP A 181 -1.59 15.55 2.01
N ALA A 182 -0.66 15.80 1.08
CA ALA A 182 -0.98 16.26 -0.26
C ALA A 182 -1.76 15.22 -1.08
N MET A 183 -1.42 13.92 -0.94
CA MET A 183 -2.17 12.83 -1.57
C MET A 183 -3.58 12.68 -1.01
N ASN A 184 -3.76 12.88 0.31
CA ASN A 184 -5.08 12.86 0.94
C ASN A 184 -5.95 14.01 0.41
N GLN A 185 -5.41 15.22 0.30
CA GLN A 185 -6.11 16.37 -0.28
C GLN A 185 -6.50 16.10 -1.73
N LEU A 186 -5.59 15.60 -2.56
CA LEU A 186 -5.86 15.23 -3.94
C LEU A 186 -7.01 14.21 -4.04
N SER A 187 -7.03 13.22 -3.15
CA SER A 187 -8.08 12.21 -3.10
C SER A 187 -9.45 12.82 -2.72
N GLU A 188 -9.48 13.73 -1.75
CA GLU A 188 -10.71 14.43 -1.35
C GLU A 188 -11.23 15.32 -2.47
N GLU A 189 -10.37 16.06 -3.15
CA GLU A 189 -10.72 16.91 -4.30
C GLU A 189 -11.27 16.07 -5.45
N TYR A 190 -10.60 14.97 -5.80
CA TYR A 190 -11.04 14.06 -6.85
C TYR A 190 -12.42 13.48 -6.55
N ASN A 191 -12.64 12.99 -5.32
CA ASN A 191 -13.93 12.43 -4.91
C ASN A 191 -15.05 13.48 -4.91
N SER A 192 -14.75 14.72 -4.51
CA SER A 192 -15.72 15.83 -4.51
C SER A 192 -16.15 16.21 -5.93
N GLN A 193 -15.23 16.21 -6.90
CA GLN A 193 -15.53 16.45 -8.31
C GLN A 193 -16.39 15.35 -8.92
N GLN A 194 -16.13 14.09 -8.57
CA GLN A 194 -16.92 12.94 -9.04
C GLN A 194 -18.37 13.00 -8.52
N GLN A 195 -18.58 13.40 -7.27
CA GLN A 195 -19.93 13.54 -6.69
C GLN A 195 -20.76 14.66 -7.34
N GLN A 196 -20.12 15.74 -7.80
CA GLN A 196 -20.79 16.83 -8.49
C GLN A 196 -21.15 16.49 -9.95
N SER A 197 -20.48 15.50 -10.54
CA SER A 197 -20.67 15.09 -11.93
C SER A 197 -21.74 14.01 -12.12
N GLN A 198 -22.28 13.41 -11.05
CA GLN A 198 -23.34 12.42 -11.12
C GLN A 198 -24.71 13.03 -10.81
N PRO A 199 -25.73 12.88 -11.70
CA PRO A 199 -27.11 13.10 -11.31
C PRO A 199 -27.47 12.08 -10.23
N GLN A 200 -28.06 12.55 -9.13
CA GLN A 200 -28.42 11.78 -7.92
C GLN A 200 -29.04 10.41 -8.25
N GLN A 201 -28.26 9.36 -8.28
CA GLN A 201 -28.71 7.99 -8.06
C GLN A 201 -27.81 7.38 -6.97
N GLY A 202 -28.44 7.08 -5.82
CA GLY A 202 -27.75 6.68 -4.62
C GLY A 202 -26.95 5.39 -4.77
N GLY A 203 -25.69 5.47 -4.43
CA GLY A 203 -24.79 4.38 -4.20
C GLY A 203 -23.54 4.91 -3.53
N ASN A 204 -23.37 4.61 -2.24
CA ASN A 204 -22.15 4.94 -1.52
C ASN A 204 -21.00 4.05 -2.03
N TYR A 205 -20.13 4.60 -2.84
CA TYR A 205 -18.83 4.01 -3.12
C TYR A 205 -17.82 4.58 -2.12
N TYR A 206 -17.39 3.76 -1.17
CA TYR A 206 -16.25 4.07 -0.32
C TYR A 206 -14.97 3.85 -1.11
N TYR A 207 -14.30 4.93 -1.47
CA TYR A 207 -12.97 4.89 -2.05
C TYR A 207 -11.95 4.77 -0.91
N ASN A 208 -11.34 3.59 -0.77
CA ASN A 208 -10.16 3.42 0.08
C ASN A 208 -8.95 3.97 -0.67
N SER A 209 -8.37 5.06 -0.18
CA SER A 209 -7.08 5.55 -0.66
C SER A 209 -6.04 4.43 -0.54
N PRO A 210 -5.40 4.00 -1.63
CA PRO A 210 -4.43 2.91 -1.56
C PRO A 210 -3.15 3.27 -0.81
N PHE A 211 -2.96 4.54 -0.43
CA PHE A 211 -1.76 5.03 0.26
C PHE A 211 -2.06 5.70 1.61
N GLY A 212 -3.30 5.73 2.08
CA GLY A 212 -3.69 6.32 3.35
C GLY A 212 -4.05 5.28 4.41
N ASN A 213 -3.38 5.37 5.55
CA ASN A 213 -3.54 4.65 6.81
C ASN A 213 -2.82 3.29 6.91
N TRP A 214 -1.59 3.40 7.40
CA TRP A 214 -0.85 2.33 8.07
C TRP A 214 -0.82 2.58 9.58
#